data_5dc6dfaf0c9a936f25df2b098b13488a
#
_entry.id   5dc6dfaf0c9a936f25df2b098b13488a
#
_cell.length_a   1.000
_cell.length_b   1.000
_cell.length_c   1.000
_cell.angle_alpha   90.00
_cell.angle_beta   90.00
_cell.angle_gamma   90.00
#
_symmetry.space_group_name_H-M   'P 1'
#
loop_
_entity.id
_entity.type
_entity.pdbx_description
1 polymer ?
#
loop_
_entity_poly.entity_id
_entity_poly.type
_entity_poly.pdbx_seq_one_letter_code
_entity_poly.pdbx_strand_id
1 'polypeptide(L)'
;MLDTNTLNFIYDNKIRLVSKLKNFSKKQIHLYITTVQQDEINKMMDDYKKRCINKIISIIGIRRVLTLSSIKAIDEPSKYEFISSNIGMYELVEDADLPFLAKLQRYTASNPVGNTADLIILYTAIKKKMHYLITDNTSDFEPMLREMSKFISNYLQVQKNYYLDYL
;
A
#
# COMPACT_ATOMS: atom_id res chain seq x y z
N MET A 1 -4.14 0.93 -6.38
CA MET A 1 -3.63 0.17 -5.20
C MET A 1 -4.63 0.31 -4.07
N LEU A 2 -4.82 -0.74 -3.27
CA LEU A 2 -5.67 -0.73 -2.07
C LEU A 2 -4.79 -0.69 -0.83
N ASP A 3 -5.18 0.09 0.16
CA ASP A 3 -4.56 0.07 1.49
C ASP A 3 -5.19 -1.03 2.38
N THR A 4 -4.56 -1.36 3.51
CA THR A 4 -5.04 -2.42 4.43
C THR A 4 -6.41 -2.10 5.01
N ASN A 5 -6.67 -0.84 5.36
CA ASN A 5 -8.00 -0.42 5.83
C ASN A 5 -9.08 -0.54 4.75
N THR A 6 -8.71 -0.40 3.47
CA THR A 6 -9.62 -0.66 2.34
C THR A 6 -10.02 -2.13 2.25
N LEU A 7 -9.10 -3.05 2.54
CA LEU A 7 -9.43 -4.48 2.58
C LEU A 7 -10.39 -4.80 3.73
N ASN A 8 -10.23 -4.14 4.89
CA ASN A 8 -11.19 -4.23 5.98
C ASN A 8 -12.56 -3.69 5.55
N PHE A 9 -12.62 -2.55 4.89
CA PHE A 9 -13.86 -1.98 4.36
C PHE A 9 -14.54 -2.93 3.37
N ILE A 10 -13.79 -3.56 2.45
CA ILE A 10 -14.33 -4.56 1.53
C ILE A 10 -14.86 -5.77 2.29
N TYR A 11 -14.17 -6.23 3.34
CA TYR A 11 -14.62 -7.34 4.18
C TYR A 11 -15.95 -6.99 4.88
N ASP A 12 -16.07 -5.81 5.46
CA ASP A 12 -17.28 -5.36 6.17
C ASP A 12 -18.46 -5.17 5.21
N ASN A 13 -18.20 -4.82 3.95
CA ASN A 13 -19.17 -4.61 2.89
C ASN A 13 -19.19 -5.74 1.83
N LYS A 14 -18.73 -6.95 2.17
CA LYS A 14 -18.46 -8.05 1.24
C LYS A 14 -19.64 -8.41 0.33
N ILE A 15 -20.88 -8.39 0.84
CA ILE A 15 -22.08 -8.76 0.07
C ILE A 15 -22.24 -7.82 -1.13
N ARG A 16 -22.00 -6.53 -0.94
CA ARG A 16 -22.15 -5.51 -1.98
C ARG A 16 -20.93 -5.42 -2.90
N LEU A 17 -19.72 -5.38 -2.32
CA LEU A 17 -18.51 -5.03 -3.04
C LEU A 17 -17.86 -6.21 -3.76
N VAL A 18 -17.86 -7.41 -3.20
CA VAL A 18 -17.12 -8.55 -3.80
C VAL A 18 -17.62 -8.86 -5.21
N SER A 19 -18.94 -8.92 -5.41
CA SER A 19 -19.53 -9.17 -6.73
C SER A 19 -19.18 -8.08 -7.74
N LYS A 20 -19.17 -6.82 -7.31
CA LYS A 20 -18.82 -5.67 -8.15
C LYS A 20 -17.34 -5.73 -8.54
N LEU A 21 -16.46 -5.85 -7.56
CA LEU A 21 -15.01 -5.81 -7.76
C LEU A 21 -14.50 -7.02 -8.58
N LYS A 22 -15.14 -8.18 -8.47
CA LYS A 22 -14.82 -9.36 -9.29
C LYS A 22 -14.93 -9.08 -10.79
N ASN A 23 -15.79 -8.14 -11.19
CA ASN A 23 -15.96 -7.79 -12.59
C ASN A 23 -14.97 -6.74 -13.09
N PHE A 24 -14.12 -6.16 -12.23
CA PHE A 24 -13.17 -5.11 -12.61
C PHE A 24 -12.11 -5.62 -13.61
N SER A 25 -11.67 -6.86 -13.48
CA SER A 25 -10.74 -7.45 -14.46
C SER A 25 -11.32 -7.46 -15.88
N LYS A 26 -12.63 -7.66 -16.03
CA LYS A 26 -13.33 -7.58 -17.32
C LYS A 26 -13.38 -6.17 -17.89
N LYS A 27 -13.32 -5.16 -16.99
CA LYS A 27 -13.28 -3.73 -17.35
C LYS A 27 -11.84 -3.21 -17.49
N GLN A 28 -10.84 -4.08 -17.51
CA GLN A 28 -9.40 -3.73 -17.50
C GLN A 28 -8.96 -2.91 -16.27
N ILE A 29 -9.72 -2.95 -15.19
CA ILE A 29 -9.34 -2.36 -13.90
C ILE A 29 -8.65 -3.43 -13.07
N HIS A 30 -7.40 -3.16 -12.71
CA HIS A 30 -6.60 -4.08 -11.90
C HIS A 30 -6.39 -3.52 -10.50
N LEU A 31 -6.69 -4.34 -9.50
CA LEU A 31 -6.51 -4.02 -8.10
C LEU A 31 -5.20 -4.64 -7.59
N TYR A 32 -4.48 -3.89 -6.76
CA TYR A 32 -3.18 -4.28 -6.25
C TYR A 32 -3.06 -4.01 -4.76
N ILE A 33 -2.31 -4.88 -4.08
CA ILE A 33 -1.76 -4.68 -2.73
C ILE A 33 -0.26 -4.88 -2.78
N THR A 34 0.46 -4.35 -1.81
CA THR A 34 1.90 -4.59 -1.64
C THR A 34 2.17 -5.76 -0.70
N THR A 35 3.42 -6.20 -0.64
CA THR A 35 3.88 -7.18 0.35
C THR A 35 3.70 -6.67 1.78
N VAL A 36 3.88 -5.37 2.04
CA VAL A 36 3.63 -4.76 3.36
C VAL A 36 2.20 -5.02 3.82
N GLN A 37 1.23 -4.72 2.97
CA GLN A 37 -0.19 -4.92 3.31
C GLN A 37 -0.53 -6.42 3.49
N GLN A 38 0.11 -7.30 2.73
CA GLN A 38 -0.05 -8.74 2.95
C GLN A 38 0.50 -9.17 4.30
N ASP A 39 1.64 -8.60 4.73
CA ASP A 39 2.22 -8.89 6.03
C ASP A 39 1.35 -8.37 7.18
N GLU A 40 0.75 -7.19 7.02
CA GLU A 40 -0.23 -6.66 7.97
C GLU A 40 -1.43 -7.60 8.12
N ILE A 41 -1.97 -8.12 7.01
CA ILE A 41 -3.05 -9.10 7.02
C ILE A 41 -2.60 -10.37 7.76
N ASN A 42 -1.40 -10.86 7.49
CA ASN A 42 -0.87 -12.07 8.11
C ASN A 42 -0.68 -11.92 9.64
N LYS A 43 -0.41 -10.71 10.11
CA LYS A 43 -0.26 -10.36 11.53
C LYS A 43 -1.58 -10.11 12.27
N MET A 44 -2.72 -10.10 11.57
CA MET A 44 -4.01 -9.94 12.23
C MET A 44 -4.25 -11.04 13.28
N MET A 45 -4.70 -10.63 14.46
CA MET A 45 -5.02 -11.53 15.58
C MET A 45 -6.28 -12.37 15.31
N ASP A 46 -7.25 -11.83 14.57
CA ASP A 46 -8.48 -12.52 14.19
C ASP A 46 -8.21 -13.43 12.98
N ASP A 47 -8.01 -14.71 13.26
CA ASP A 47 -7.77 -15.72 12.24
C ASP A 47 -8.95 -15.94 11.29
N TYR A 48 -10.17 -15.74 11.74
CA TYR A 48 -11.35 -15.85 10.88
C TYR A 48 -11.38 -14.68 9.88
N LYS A 49 -11.21 -13.46 10.36
CA LYS A 49 -11.15 -12.25 9.51
C LYS A 49 -10.00 -12.36 8.51
N LYS A 50 -8.81 -12.75 8.95
CA LYS A 50 -7.63 -12.98 8.11
C LYS A 50 -7.93 -13.95 6.96
N ARG A 51 -8.52 -15.11 7.25
CA ARG A 51 -8.91 -16.10 6.23
C ARG A 51 -9.93 -15.54 5.26
N CYS A 52 -10.93 -14.80 5.77
CA CYS A 52 -11.95 -14.17 4.92
C CYS A 52 -11.35 -13.12 3.99
N ILE A 53 -10.45 -12.26 4.47
CA ILE A 53 -9.77 -11.24 3.64
C ILE A 53 -8.93 -11.92 2.55
N ASN A 54 -8.13 -12.93 2.89
CA ASN A 54 -7.34 -13.67 1.91
C ASN A 54 -8.24 -14.36 0.84
N LYS A 55 -9.39 -14.89 1.25
CA LYS A 55 -10.38 -15.43 0.31
C LYS A 55 -10.97 -14.35 -0.60
N ILE A 56 -11.28 -13.17 -0.07
CA ILE A 56 -11.76 -12.02 -0.84
C ILE A 56 -10.71 -11.58 -1.86
N ILE A 57 -9.45 -11.45 -1.46
CA ILE A 57 -8.32 -11.12 -2.35
C ILE A 57 -8.28 -12.10 -3.54
N SER A 58 -8.39 -13.39 -3.27
CA SER A 58 -8.40 -14.44 -4.30
C SER A 58 -9.63 -14.33 -5.22
N ILE A 59 -10.83 -14.16 -4.66
CA ILE A 59 -12.09 -14.11 -5.43
C ILE A 59 -12.12 -12.91 -6.37
N ILE A 60 -11.67 -11.74 -5.90
CA ILE A 60 -11.62 -10.50 -6.67
C ILE A 60 -10.46 -10.54 -7.68
N GLY A 61 -9.42 -11.33 -7.43
CA GLY A 61 -8.20 -11.36 -8.24
C GLY A 61 -7.31 -10.16 -7.97
N ILE A 62 -7.22 -9.72 -6.70
CA ILE A 62 -6.29 -8.66 -6.29
C ILE A 62 -4.87 -9.17 -6.46
N ARG A 63 -4.06 -8.43 -7.19
CA ARG A 63 -2.67 -8.78 -7.49
C ARG A 63 -1.73 -8.27 -6.41
N ARG A 64 -0.66 -9.00 -6.16
CA ARG A 64 0.41 -8.55 -5.26
C ARG A 64 1.53 -7.92 -6.07
N VAL A 65 2.04 -6.79 -5.59
CA VAL A 65 3.28 -6.19 -6.08
C VAL A 65 4.31 -6.17 -4.97
N LEU A 66 5.58 -6.38 -5.33
CA LEU A 66 6.68 -6.27 -4.38
C LEU A 66 6.80 -4.82 -3.92
N THR A 67 6.95 -4.66 -2.62
CA THR A 67 7.24 -3.36 -2.02
C THR A 67 8.65 -2.94 -2.37
N LEU A 68 8.84 -1.70 -2.76
CA LEU A 68 10.15 -1.13 -3.00
C LEU A 68 10.80 -0.76 -1.67
N SER A 69 12.01 -1.24 -1.42
CA SER A 69 12.76 -0.97 -0.20
C SER A 69 14.23 -0.75 -0.50
N SER A 70 14.94 -0.04 0.36
CA SER A 70 16.39 0.13 0.29
C SER A 70 17.11 -0.87 1.19
N ILE A 71 18.31 -1.29 0.80
CA ILE A 71 19.16 -2.18 1.60
C ILE A 71 19.44 -1.56 2.98
N LYS A 72 19.61 -0.24 3.08
CA LYS A 72 19.84 0.45 4.36
C LYS A 72 18.68 0.34 5.33
N ALA A 73 17.47 0.14 4.85
CA ALA A 73 16.31 -0.13 5.71
C ALA A 73 16.39 -1.53 6.34
N ILE A 74 17.16 -2.44 5.76
CA ILE A 74 17.39 -3.80 6.25
C ILE A 74 18.48 -3.81 7.33
N ASP A 75 19.47 -2.92 7.24
CA ASP A 75 20.62 -2.84 8.16
C ASP A 75 20.33 -2.12 9.50
N GLU A 76 19.15 -1.49 9.65
CA GLU A 76 18.69 -0.87 10.90
C GLU A 76 17.46 -1.59 11.49
N PRO A 77 17.58 -2.82 11.99
CA PRO A 77 16.45 -3.66 12.39
C PRO A 77 15.59 -3.06 13.51
N SER A 78 16.15 -2.24 14.39
CA SER A 78 15.42 -1.61 15.50
C SER A 78 14.34 -0.61 15.07
N LYS A 79 14.44 -0.07 13.85
CA LYS A 79 13.44 0.84 13.27
C LYS A 79 12.57 0.17 12.21
N TYR A 80 12.97 -1.00 11.71
CA TYR A 80 12.41 -1.66 10.54
C TYR A 80 12.23 -3.17 10.73
N GLU A 81 11.92 -3.64 11.94
CA GLU A 81 11.59 -5.06 12.22
C GLU A 81 10.55 -5.63 11.24
N PHE A 82 9.73 -4.75 10.69
CA PHE A 82 8.71 -5.08 9.71
C PHE A 82 9.30 -5.50 8.35
N ILE A 83 10.47 -4.97 7.98
CA ILE A 83 11.11 -5.22 6.69
C ILE A 83 12.10 -6.39 6.77
N SER A 84 12.70 -6.63 7.94
CA SER A 84 13.77 -7.59 8.12
C SER A 84 13.35 -9.07 8.04
N SER A 85 12.07 -9.38 8.21
CA SER A 85 11.61 -10.77 8.30
C SER A 85 11.42 -11.47 6.94
N ASN A 86 11.51 -10.76 5.81
CA ASN A 86 11.19 -11.30 4.49
C ASN A 86 12.18 -10.81 3.39
N ILE A 87 13.48 -11.01 3.61
CA ILE A 87 14.52 -10.79 2.59
C ILE A 87 14.18 -11.66 1.37
N GLY A 88 13.91 -11.04 0.22
CA GLY A 88 13.48 -11.71 -1.02
C GLY A 88 12.05 -11.40 -1.43
N MET A 89 11.24 -10.76 -0.58
CA MET A 89 9.90 -10.28 -0.93
C MET A 89 9.85 -8.78 -1.27
N TYR A 90 11.02 -8.13 -1.38
CA TYR A 90 11.15 -6.71 -1.68
C TYR A 90 11.96 -6.52 -2.96
N GLU A 91 11.55 -5.54 -3.75
CA GLU A 91 12.32 -5.06 -4.89
C GLU A 91 13.25 -3.94 -4.41
N LEU A 92 14.52 -3.97 -4.85
CA LEU A 92 15.48 -2.93 -4.47
C LEU A 92 15.10 -1.60 -5.13
N VAL A 93 15.29 -0.54 -4.37
CA VAL A 93 15.17 0.83 -4.85
C VAL A 93 16.39 1.17 -5.70
N GLU A 94 16.19 1.87 -6.80
CA GLU A 94 17.27 2.39 -7.61
C GLU A 94 18.13 3.39 -6.80
N ASP A 95 19.46 3.37 -6.97
CA ASP A 95 20.38 4.25 -6.26
C ASP A 95 20.04 5.74 -6.42
N ALA A 96 19.50 6.13 -7.56
CA ALA A 96 19.05 7.49 -7.84
C ALA A 96 17.93 7.97 -6.90
N ASP A 97 17.13 7.06 -6.35
CA ASP A 97 16.02 7.39 -5.46
C ASP A 97 16.40 7.37 -3.96
N LEU A 98 17.59 6.85 -3.62
CA LEU A 98 18.01 6.76 -2.22
C LEU A 98 18.08 8.11 -1.48
N PRO A 99 18.62 9.20 -2.05
CA PRO A 99 18.64 10.50 -1.40
C PRO A 99 17.24 11.04 -1.14
N PHE A 100 16.32 10.78 -2.04
CA PHE A 100 14.93 11.16 -1.93
C PHE A 100 14.22 10.39 -0.82
N LEU A 101 14.37 9.06 -0.76
CA LEU A 101 13.80 8.24 0.32
C LEU A 101 14.33 8.63 1.69
N ALA A 102 15.65 8.92 1.82
CA ALA A 102 16.23 9.39 3.06
C ALA A 102 15.62 10.72 3.52
N LYS A 103 15.29 11.63 2.60
CA LYS A 103 14.60 12.88 2.91
C LYS A 103 13.17 12.64 3.38
N LEU A 104 12.44 11.74 2.74
CA LEU A 104 11.08 11.39 3.13
C LEU A 104 11.03 10.67 4.48
N GLN A 105 12.00 9.82 4.78
CA GLN A 105 12.12 9.19 6.10
C GLN A 105 12.33 10.22 7.21
N ARG A 106 13.13 11.28 6.95
CA ARG A 106 13.27 12.40 7.89
C ARG A 106 11.98 13.17 8.05
N TYR A 107 11.23 13.35 6.97
CA TYR A 107 9.92 13.98 7.01
C TYR A 107 8.94 13.19 7.87
N THR A 108 8.81 11.88 7.68
CA THR A 108 7.92 11.04 8.49
C THR A 108 8.37 10.94 9.94
N ALA A 109 9.67 10.97 10.23
CA ALA A 109 10.20 10.97 11.60
C ALA A 109 9.90 12.28 12.35
N SER A 110 9.79 13.40 11.64
CA SER A 110 9.51 14.72 12.22
C SER A 110 8.01 15.07 12.26
N ASN A 111 7.18 14.32 11.55
CA ASN A 111 5.73 14.53 11.50
C ASN A 111 5.02 13.28 12.05
N PRO A 112 4.08 13.43 13.00
CA PRO A 112 3.33 12.30 13.55
C PRO A 112 2.33 11.69 12.54
N VAL A 113 2.20 12.30 11.36
CA VAL A 113 1.27 11.92 10.31
C VAL A 113 1.96 10.98 9.33
N GLY A 114 1.47 9.75 9.25
CA GLY A 114 2.02 8.70 8.41
C GLY A 114 3.21 7.97 9.06
N ASN A 115 3.29 6.69 8.82
CA ASN A 115 4.39 5.86 9.28
C ASN A 115 5.27 5.43 8.09
N THR A 116 6.39 4.77 8.38
CA THR A 116 7.31 4.29 7.35
C THR A 116 6.64 3.31 6.38
N ALA A 117 5.68 2.50 6.84
CA ALA A 117 4.93 1.57 6.00
C ALA A 117 4.09 2.33 4.97
N ASP A 118 3.36 3.36 5.39
CA ASP A 118 2.54 4.20 4.51
C ASP A 118 3.42 4.89 3.43
N LEU A 119 4.59 5.39 3.85
CA LEU A 119 5.56 5.99 2.93
C LEU A 119 6.02 5.00 1.85
N ILE A 120 6.35 3.78 2.25
CA ILE A 120 6.81 2.72 1.34
C ILE A 120 5.69 2.30 0.40
N ILE A 121 4.46 2.17 0.89
CA ILE A 121 3.27 1.88 0.08
C ILE A 121 3.07 2.97 -0.98
N LEU A 122 3.09 4.25 -0.56
CA LEU A 122 2.92 5.39 -1.43
C LEU A 122 4.01 5.45 -2.51
N TYR A 123 5.28 5.31 -2.11
CA TYR A 123 6.41 5.29 -3.03
C TYR A 123 6.29 4.14 -4.04
N THR A 124 5.93 2.93 -3.58
CA THR A 124 5.69 1.78 -4.45
C THR A 124 4.57 2.07 -5.45
N ALA A 125 3.47 2.68 -5.01
CA ALA A 125 2.37 3.04 -5.89
C ALA A 125 2.80 4.02 -7.00
N ILE A 126 3.61 5.02 -6.68
CA ILE A 126 4.14 5.99 -7.65
C ILE A 126 5.07 5.31 -8.66
N LYS A 127 6.07 4.56 -8.19
CA LYS A 127 7.07 3.90 -9.06
C LYS A 127 6.44 2.84 -9.96
N LYS A 128 5.41 2.13 -9.48
CA LYS A 128 4.62 1.18 -10.27
C LYS A 128 3.54 1.86 -11.13
N LYS A 129 3.53 3.20 -11.21
CA LYS A 129 2.61 4.00 -12.05
C LYS A 129 1.14 3.68 -11.80
N MET A 130 0.77 3.50 -10.53
CA MET A 130 -0.63 3.31 -10.15
C MET A 130 -1.40 4.62 -10.33
N HIS A 131 -2.65 4.55 -10.77
CA HIS A 131 -3.50 5.73 -10.93
C HIS A 131 -4.12 6.16 -9.59
N TYR A 132 -4.50 5.19 -8.76
CA TYR A 132 -5.19 5.44 -7.50
C TYR A 132 -4.58 4.66 -6.35
N LEU A 133 -4.46 5.31 -5.20
CA LEU A 133 -4.33 4.69 -3.89
C LEU A 133 -5.65 4.89 -3.15
N ILE A 134 -6.33 3.80 -2.77
CA ILE A 134 -7.61 3.82 -2.10
C ILE A 134 -7.39 3.49 -0.63
N THR A 135 -7.82 4.40 0.25
CA THR A 135 -7.61 4.33 1.70
C THR A 135 -8.66 5.16 2.43
N ASP A 136 -8.97 4.86 3.69
CA ASP A 136 -9.69 5.78 4.58
C ASP A 136 -8.74 6.81 5.23
N ASN A 137 -7.43 6.50 5.24
CA ASN A 137 -6.41 7.31 5.88
C ASN A 137 -5.84 8.39 4.93
N THR A 138 -6.71 9.15 4.27
CA THR A 138 -6.29 10.19 3.31
C THR A 138 -5.46 11.29 3.97
N SER A 139 -5.73 11.59 5.25
CA SER A 139 -5.00 12.59 6.03
C SER A 139 -3.50 12.31 6.16
N ASP A 140 -3.10 11.05 6.15
CA ASP A 140 -1.70 10.66 6.26
C ASP A 140 -1.03 10.62 4.87
N PHE A 141 -1.75 10.10 3.87
CA PHE A 141 -1.20 9.93 2.53
C PHE A 141 -1.12 11.23 1.71
N GLU A 142 -2.11 12.12 1.81
CA GLU A 142 -2.13 13.36 1.02
C GLU A 142 -0.94 14.29 1.30
N PRO A 143 -0.56 14.56 2.57
CA PRO A 143 0.63 15.37 2.85
C PRO A 143 1.92 14.74 2.31
N MET A 144 2.07 13.41 2.47
CA MET A 144 3.22 12.68 1.93
C MET A 144 3.26 12.74 0.40
N LEU A 145 2.13 12.54 -0.28
CA LEU A 145 2.03 12.64 -1.73
C LEU A 145 2.41 14.05 -2.22
N ARG A 146 1.94 15.08 -1.53
CA ARG A 146 2.28 16.48 -1.86
C ARG A 146 3.78 16.74 -1.72
N GLU A 147 4.41 16.22 -0.68
CA GLU A 147 5.86 16.34 -0.50
C GLU A 147 6.63 15.58 -1.58
N MET A 148 6.20 14.35 -1.90
CA MET A 148 6.80 13.54 -2.96
C MET A 148 6.68 14.19 -4.34
N SER A 149 5.57 14.84 -4.64
CA SER A 149 5.31 15.49 -5.92
C SER A 149 6.26 16.64 -6.24
N LYS A 150 6.98 17.16 -5.24
CA LYS A 150 8.04 18.16 -5.44
C LYS A 150 9.30 17.56 -6.10
N PHE A 151 9.46 16.25 -6.07
CA PHE A 151 10.67 15.55 -6.51
C PHE A 151 10.42 14.52 -7.61
N ILE A 152 9.25 13.92 -7.62
CA ILE A 152 8.87 12.87 -8.58
C ILE A 152 7.59 13.30 -9.30
N SER A 153 7.66 13.34 -10.62
CA SER A 153 6.44 13.48 -11.43
C SER A 153 5.55 12.24 -11.25
N ASN A 154 4.32 12.43 -10.85
CA ASN A 154 3.37 11.34 -10.67
C ASN A 154 1.95 11.76 -11.03
N TYR A 155 1.11 10.76 -11.32
CA TYR A 155 -0.33 10.91 -11.59
C TYR A 155 -1.19 10.24 -10.52
N LEU A 156 -0.58 9.77 -9.42
CA LEU A 156 -1.27 9.06 -8.37
C LEU A 156 -2.26 9.99 -7.67
N GLN A 157 -3.48 9.51 -7.48
CA GLN A 157 -4.52 10.17 -6.69
C GLN A 157 -4.84 9.31 -5.47
N VAL A 158 -4.92 9.94 -4.30
CA VAL A 158 -5.40 9.31 -3.07
C VAL A 158 -6.91 9.47 -3.02
N GLN A 159 -7.64 8.37 -2.83
CA GLN A 159 -9.09 8.33 -2.84
C GLN A 159 -9.62 7.56 -1.62
N LYS A 160 -10.75 8.01 -1.07
CA LYS A 160 -11.43 7.31 0.03
C LYS A 160 -12.07 5.99 -0.41
N ASN A 161 -12.31 5.09 0.52
CA ASN A 161 -12.86 3.76 0.26
C ASN A 161 -14.18 3.76 -0.52
N TYR A 162 -15.05 4.76 -0.30
CA TYR A 162 -16.31 4.88 -1.05
C TYR A 162 -16.09 5.07 -2.56
N TYR A 163 -14.89 5.47 -3.00
CA TYR A 163 -14.56 5.56 -4.42
C TYR A 163 -14.71 4.23 -5.16
N LEU A 164 -14.59 3.10 -4.45
CA LEU A 164 -14.88 1.77 -5.00
C LEU A 164 -16.32 1.62 -5.50
N ASP A 165 -17.24 2.45 -5.05
CA ASP A 165 -18.61 2.45 -5.50
C ASP A 165 -18.80 3.15 -6.87
N TYR A 166 -17.85 3.97 -7.28
CA TYR A 166 -17.90 4.72 -8.53
C TYR A 166 -17.09 4.11 -9.67
N LEU A 167 -16.11 3.25 -9.34
CA LEU A 167 -15.37 2.46 -10.32
C LEU A 167 -16.25 1.36 -10.91
#